data_38bc6c1bdbc5a51b751af70fb2cc700b
#
_entry.id   38bc6c1bdbc5a51b751af70fb2cc700b
#
_cell.length_a   1.000
_cell.length_b   1.000
_cell.length_c   1.000
_cell.angle_alpha   90.00
_cell.angle_beta   90.00
_cell.angle_gamma   90.00
#
_symmetry.space_group_name_H-M   'P 1'
#
loop_
_entity.id
_entity.type
_entity.pdbx_description
1 polymer ?
#
loop_
_entity_poly.entity_id
_entity_poly.type
_entity_poly.pdbx_seq_one_letter_code
_entity_poly.pdbx_strand_id
1 'polypeptide(L)'
;MSWQNLNLKEINPSDLNLVADGTYVFQLNSGAKYNEFGGIYASATIQSDGEFRGKRVAFSYPNPDKYSWSAPALKRLAVVTGQDVEDNEDPVTFLNRIAGSTFSGKIVNKDDKTGVKRSNLQTMSVKPAQ
;
A
#
# COMPACT_ATOMS: atom_id res chain seq x y z
N MET A 1 -9.08 3.15 -27.07
CA MET A 1 -10.42 2.52 -27.11
C MET A 1 -11.46 3.55 -26.76
N SER A 2 -12.52 3.62 -27.56
CA SER A 2 -13.61 4.59 -27.35
C SER A 2 -14.65 4.02 -26.40
N TRP A 3 -15.20 4.88 -25.52
CA TRP A 3 -16.31 4.50 -24.66
C TRP A 3 -17.51 3.97 -25.42
N GLN A 4 -17.75 4.46 -26.63
CA GLN A 4 -18.86 4.03 -27.45
C GLN A 4 -18.77 2.56 -27.86
N ASN A 5 -17.58 2.01 -27.91
CA ASN A 5 -17.34 0.62 -28.33
C ASN A 5 -17.15 -0.33 -27.16
N LEU A 6 -17.32 0.17 -25.93
CA LEU A 6 -17.17 -0.66 -24.74
C LEU A 6 -18.51 -1.26 -24.32
N ASN A 7 -18.51 -2.53 -24.03
CA ASN A 7 -19.63 -3.18 -23.35
C ASN A 7 -19.28 -3.31 -21.87
N LEU A 8 -19.78 -2.39 -21.06
CA LEU A 8 -19.49 -2.37 -19.62
C LEU A 8 -19.88 -3.65 -18.89
N LYS A 9 -20.87 -4.36 -19.40
CA LYS A 9 -21.30 -5.62 -18.82
C LYS A 9 -20.19 -6.67 -18.85
N GLU A 10 -19.32 -6.62 -19.84
CA GLU A 10 -18.22 -7.57 -20.03
C GLU A 10 -16.94 -7.15 -19.33
N ILE A 11 -16.88 -5.92 -18.80
CA ILE A 11 -15.68 -5.44 -18.12
C ILE A 11 -15.61 -6.00 -16.72
N ASN A 12 -14.47 -6.61 -16.39
CA ASN A 12 -14.20 -7.07 -15.03
C ASN A 12 -13.72 -5.87 -14.21
N PRO A 13 -14.43 -5.47 -13.16
CA PRO A 13 -14.00 -4.33 -12.33
C PRO A 13 -12.65 -4.55 -11.63
N SER A 14 -12.18 -5.78 -11.57
CA SER A 14 -10.89 -6.12 -10.95
C SER A 14 -9.70 -5.90 -11.89
N ASP A 15 -9.92 -5.67 -13.19
CA ASP A 15 -8.79 -5.66 -14.16
C ASP A 15 -7.90 -4.42 -14.05
N LEU A 16 -8.39 -3.32 -13.53
CA LEU A 16 -7.73 -2.02 -13.67
C LEU A 16 -6.52 -1.79 -12.77
N ASN A 17 -6.41 -2.44 -11.62
CA ASN A 17 -5.38 -2.12 -10.63
C ASN A 17 -4.69 -3.36 -10.07
N LEU A 18 -4.79 -4.48 -10.78
CA LEU A 18 -4.19 -5.71 -10.28
C LEU A 18 -2.70 -5.75 -10.58
N VAL A 19 -1.94 -6.12 -9.56
CA VAL A 19 -0.53 -6.45 -9.64
C VAL A 19 -0.42 -7.92 -9.27
N ALA A 20 0.33 -8.70 -10.03
CA ALA A 20 0.47 -10.13 -9.74
C ALA A 20 1.04 -10.34 -8.33
N ASP A 21 0.63 -11.43 -7.69
CA ASP A 21 1.21 -11.84 -6.41
C ASP A 21 2.73 -11.94 -6.54
N GLY A 22 3.45 -11.45 -5.55
CA GLY A 22 4.90 -11.50 -5.55
C GLY A 22 5.50 -10.42 -4.65
N THR A 23 6.82 -10.37 -4.65
CA THR A 23 7.59 -9.39 -3.88
C THR A 23 8.13 -8.32 -4.82
N TYR A 24 7.93 -7.06 -4.44
CA TYR A 24 8.35 -5.90 -5.22
C TYR A 24 9.06 -4.89 -4.34
N VAL A 25 9.89 -4.05 -4.98
CA VAL A 25 10.45 -2.86 -4.32
C VAL A 25 9.48 -1.71 -4.55
N PHE A 26 9.18 -0.99 -3.48
CA PHE A 26 8.25 0.13 -3.49
C PHE A 26 8.94 1.42 -3.07
N GLN A 27 8.42 2.54 -3.56
CA GLN A 27 8.73 3.86 -3.05
C GLN A 27 7.48 4.42 -2.38
N LEU A 28 7.60 4.82 -1.12
CA LEU A 28 6.48 5.39 -0.37
C LEU A 28 6.06 6.72 -0.96
N ASN A 29 4.75 6.89 -1.22
CA ASN A 29 4.21 8.13 -1.72
C ASN A 29 3.80 9.05 -0.58
N SER A 30 3.78 10.36 -0.85
CA SER A 30 3.15 11.34 0.03
C SER A 30 1.62 11.20 -0.04
N GLY A 31 0.90 11.90 0.84
CA GLY A 31 -0.56 11.86 0.85
C GLY A 31 -1.15 10.85 1.82
N ALA A 32 -0.37 10.34 2.76
CA ALA A 32 -0.93 9.56 3.86
C ALA A 32 -1.92 10.39 4.65
N LYS A 33 -3.00 9.77 5.09
CA LYS A 33 -4.07 10.46 5.83
C LYS A 33 -4.83 9.50 6.73
N TYR A 34 -5.47 10.04 7.76
CA TYR A 34 -6.39 9.25 8.57
C TYR A 34 -7.68 9.00 7.79
N ASN A 35 -8.26 7.82 7.99
CA ASN A 35 -9.58 7.50 7.47
C ASN A 35 -10.64 7.65 8.57
N GLU A 36 -11.91 7.52 8.18
CA GLU A 36 -13.04 7.70 9.11
C GLU A 36 -13.14 6.59 10.17
N PHE A 37 -12.42 5.47 9.99
CA PHE A 37 -12.48 4.33 10.90
C PHE A 37 -11.35 4.32 11.93
N GLY A 38 -10.57 5.40 12.01
CA GLY A 38 -9.45 5.49 12.94
C GLY A 38 -8.18 4.81 12.46
N GLY A 39 -8.13 4.43 11.18
CA GLY A 39 -6.94 3.88 10.55
C GLY A 39 -6.21 4.91 9.71
N ILE A 40 -5.15 4.46 9.03
CA ILE A 40 -4.33 5.30 8.17
C ILE A 40 -4.36 4.72 6.76
N TYR A 41 -4.63 5.60 5.78
CA TYR A 41 -4.48 5.29 4.36
C TYR A 41 -3.12 5.76 3.88
N ALA A 42 -2.45 4.93 3.08
CA ALA A 42 -1.18 5.28 2.44
C ALA A 42 -1.08 4.59 1.09
N SER A 43 -0.07 4.96 0.32
CA SER A 43 0.19 4.30 -0.96
C SER A 43 1.68 4.29 -1.26
N ALA A 44 2.07 3.37 -2.14
CA ALA A 44 3.44 3.26 -2.62
C ALA A 44 3.44 2.90 -4.11
N THR A 45 4.52 3.24 -4.79
CA THR A 45 4.67 2.99 -6.22
C THR A 45 5.74 1.93 -6.44
N ILE A 46 5.45 0.95 -7.29
CA ILE A 46 6.40 -0.12 -7.60
C ILE A 46 7.59 0.45 -8.36
N GLN A 47 8.79 0.16 -7.86
CA GLN A 47 10.06 0.58 -8.45
C GLN A 47 10.80 -0.54 -9.16
N SER A 48 10.48 -1.82 -8.83
CA SER A 48 11.11 -2.98 -9.47
C SER A 48 10.91 -2.94 -10.98
N ASP A 49 11.95 -3.30 -11.73
CA ASP A 49 11.83 -3.43 -13.18
C ASP A 49 10.83 -4.52 -13.52
N GLY A 50 10.04 -4.27 -14.58
CA GLY A 50 9.08 -5.23 -15.06
C GLY A 50 7.76 -4.60 -15.43
N GLU A 51 6.78 -5.45 -15.67
CA GLU A 51 5.46 -5.09 -16.16
C GLU A 51 4.72 -4.11 -15.23
N PHE A 52 4.94 -4.23 -13.92
CA PHE A 52 4.19 -3.45 -12.92
C PHE A 52 4.91 -2.21 -12.44
N ARG A 53 6.09 -1.90 -12.99
CA ARG A 53 6.83 -0.70 -12.60
C ARG A 53 5.97 0.55 -12.83
N GLY A 54 5.95 1.44 -11.83
CA GLY A 54 5.14 2.65 -11.87
C GLY A 54 3.71 2.47 -11.39
N LYS A 55 3.27 1.24 -11.12
CA LYS A 55 1.93 1.01 -10.56
C LYS A 55 1.86 1.47 -9.12
N ARG A 56 0.78 2.17 -8.78
CA ARG A 56 0.50 2.63 -7.42
C ARG A 56 -0.33 1.59 -6.70
N VAL A 57 0.08 1.23 -5.49
CA VAL A 57 -0.64 0.29 -4.64
C VAL A 57 -1.02 1.02 -3.35
N ALA A 58 -2.33 1.03 -3.05
CA ALA A 58 -2.82 1.58 -1.80
C ALA A 58 -2.74 0.52 -0.71
N PHE A 59 -2.48 0.96 0.51
CA PHE A 59 -2.50 0.08 1.67
C PHE A 59 -2.95 0.86 2.89
N SER A 60 -3.27 0.16 3.97
CA SER A 60 -3.76 0.82 5.17
C SER A 60 -3.23 0.15 6.43
N TYR A 61 -3.18 0.96 7.49
CA TYR A 61 -2.94 0.50 8.85
C TYR A 61 -4.24 0.70 9.61
N PRO A 62 -4.97 -0.37 9.94
CA PRO A 62 -6.26 -0.21 10.62
C PRO A 62 -6.08 0.31 12.05
N ASN A 63 -7.18 0.72 12.67
CA ASN A 63 -7.20 1.28 14.01
C ASN A 63 -6.45 0.37 14.99
N PRO A 64 -5.36 0.84 15.65
CA PRO A 64 -4.55 0.02 16.54
C PRO A 64 -5.30 -0.44 17.80
N ASP A 65 -6.39 0.25 18.17
CA ASP A 65 -7.22 -0.18 19.29
C ASP A 65 -8.00 -1.46 18.98
N LYS A 66 -8.25 -1.73 17.68
CA LYS A 66 -8.95 -2.93 17.23
C LYS A 66 -8.01 -4.02 16.73
N TYR A 67 -6.85 -3.62 16.20
CA TYR A 67 -5.90 -4.53 15.56
C TYR A 67 -4.52 -4.31 16.14
N SER A 68 -4.13 -5.15 17.07
CA SER A 68 -2.87 -5.01 17.81
C SER A 68 -1.61 -5.07 16.93
N TRP A 69 -1.71 -5.67 15.73
CA TRP A 69 -0.57 -5.76 14.82
C TRP A 69 -0.31 -4.47 14.04
N SER A 70 -1.25 -3.52 14.05
CA SER A 70 -1.20 -2.34 13.17
C SER A 70 -0.04 -1.40 13.52
N ALA A 71 0.09 -1.03 14.79
CA ALA A 71 1.18 -0.15 15.22
C ALA A 71 2.56 -0.79 15.04
N PRO A 72 2.78 -2.08 15.42
CA PRO A 72 4.03 -2.75 15.09
C PRO A 72 4.35 -2.81 13.60
N ALA A 73 3.34 -2.98 12.74
CA ALA A 73 3.54 -2.98 11.29
C ALA A 73 4.06 -1.63 10.79
N LEU A 74 3.51 -0.53 11.28
CA LEU A 74 3.99 0.81 10.92
C LEU A 74 5.41 1.03 11.44
N LYS A 75 5.71 0.63 12.67
CA LYS A 75 7.06 0.73 13.21
C LYS A 75 8.05 -0.09 12.39
N ARG A 76 7.64 -1.25 11.91
CA ARG A 76 8.48 -2.07 11.03
C ARG A 76 8.84 -1.32 9.75
N LEU A 77 7.91 -0.59 9.17
CA LEU A 77 8.19 0.24 7.99
C LEU A 77 9.29 1.27 8.31
N ALA A 78 9.22 1.93 9.46
CA ALA A 78 10.25 2.86 9.89
C ALA A 78 11.63 2.18 9.96
N VAL A 79 11.69 1.01 10.58
CA VAL A 79 12.95 0.28 10.74
C VAL A 79 13.52 -0.12 9.38
N VAL A 80 12.71 -0.70 8.48
CA VAL A 80 13.22 -1.20 7.20
C VAL A 80 13.60 -0.09 6.22
N THR A 81 13.03 1.12 6.38
CA THR A 81 13.42 2.28 5.58
C THR A 81 14.58 3.05 6.19
N GLY A 82 15.05 2.66 7.38
CA GLY A 82 16.15 3.32 8.06
C GLY A 82 15.79 4.70 8.62
N GLN A 83 14.50 4.96 8.84
CA GLN A 83 14.03 6.27 9.29
C GLN A 83 13.70 6.24 10.79
N ASP A 84 14.15 7.27 11.49
CA ASP A 84 13.86 7.41 12.92
C ASP A 84 12.50 8.09 13.12
N VAL A 85 11.72 7.57 14.05
CA VAL A 85 10.48 8.20 14.51
C VAL A 85 10.82 9.11 15.69
N GLU A 86 10.40 10.36 15.63
CA GLU A 86 10.60 11.30 16.74
C GLU A 86 9.60 11.04 17.86
N ASP A 87 9.97 11.46 19.09
CA ASP A 87 9.08 11.31 20.24
C ASP A 87 7.73 11.98 19.98
N ASN A 88 6.65 11.24 20.21
CA ASN A 88 5.27 11.73 20.04
C ASN A 88 4.96 12.24 18.62
N GLU A 89 5.73 11.84 17.62
CA GLU A 89 5.44 12.22 16.24
C GLU A 89 4.12 11.58 15.80
N ASP A 90 3.23 12.40 15.21
CA ASP A 90 2.00 11.87 14.62
C ASP A 90 2.30 10.90 13.50
N PRO A 91 1.68 9.69 13.48
CA PRO A 91 1.97 8.68 12.47
C PRO A 91 1.77 9.14 11.02
N VAL A 92 0.73 9.90 10.73
CA VAL A 92 0.50 10.44 9.37
C VAL A 92 1.57 11.45 9.01
N THR A 93 1.94 12.33 9.94
CA THR A 93 3.04 13.28 9.73
C THR A 93 4.33 12.54 9.45
N PHE A 94 4.61 11.48 10.20
CA PHE A 94 5.79 10.63 9.98
C PHE A 94 5.80 10.03 8.57
N LEU A 95 4.70 9.41 8.14
CA LEU A 95 4.61 8.80 6.81
C LEU A 95 4.84 9.81 5.69
N ASN A 96 4.28 11.01 5.82
CA ASN A 96 4.49 12.06 4.81
C ASN A 96 5.91 12.61 4.85
N ARG A 97 6.55 12.65 6.02
CA ARG A 97 7.94 13.09 6.15
C ARG A 97 8.91 12.13 5.46
N ILE A 98 8.67 10.82 5.56
CA ILE A 98 9.55 9.81 4.97
C ILE A 98 9.16 9.43 3.53
N ALA A 99 8.19 10.10 2.92
CA ALA A 99 7.80 9.87 1.53
C ALA A 99 9.05 9.93 0.63
N GLY A 100 9.14 9.02 -0.34
CA GLY A 100 10.32 8.83 -1.17
C GLY A 100 11.23 7.70 -0.70
N SER A 101 11.08 7.23 0.55
CA SER A 101 11.83 6.07 1.06
C SER A 101 11.41 4.80 0.34
N THR A 102 12.36 3.88 0.18
CA THR A 102 12.12 2.60 -0.50
C THR A 102 12.11 1.44 0.48
N PHE A 103 11.32 0.45 0.14
CA PHE A 103 11.23 -0.79 0.91
C PHE A 103 10.76 -1.93 -0.01
N SER A 104 10.94 -3.16 0.44
CA SER A 104 10.44 -4.34 -0.25
C SER A 104 9.18 -4.84 0.46
N GLY A 105 8.23 -5.34 -0.28
CA GLY A 105 7.00 -5.88 0.30
C GLY A 105 6.32 -6.86 -0.63
N LYS A 106 5.40 -7.63 -0.06
CA LYS A 106 4.69 -8.70 -0.77
C LYS A 106 3.27 -8.25 -1.12
N ILE A 107 2.89 -8.49 -2.37
CA ILE A 107 1.52 -8.29 -2.85
C ILE A 107 0.79 -9.62 -2.84
N VAL A 108 -0.43 -9.60 -2.32
CA VAL A 108 -1.37 -10.73 -2.40
C VAL A 108 -2.70 -10.21 -2.89
N ASN A 109 -3.28 -10.85 -3.89
CA ASN A 109 -4.59 -10.50 -4.42
C ASN A 109 -5.67 -11.23 -3.64
N LYS A 110 -6.69 -10.49 -3.19
CA LYS A 110 -7.80 -11.03 -2.44
C LYS A 110 -9.09 -10.35 -2.87
N ASP A 111 -10.21 -11.09 -2.78
CA ASP A 111 -11.51 -10.51 -2.99
C ASP A 111 -11.91 -9.66 -1.78
N ASP A 112 -12.48 -8.49 -2.04
CA ASP A 112 -13.06 -7.68 -0.98
C ASP A 112 -14.48 -8.17 -0.64
N LYS A 113 -15.16 -7.45 0.25
CA LYS A 113 -16.52 -7.84 0.69
C LYS A 113 -17.56 -7.83 -0.45
N THR A 114 -17.27 -7.12 -1.52
CA THR A 114 -18.17 -7.02 -2.68
C THR A 114 -17.82 -8.02 -3.78
N GLY A 115 -16.80 -8.85 -3.57
CA GLY A 115 -16.35 -9.82 -4.55
C GLY A 115 -15.40 -9.25 -5.60
N VAL A 116 -14.98 -8.01 -5.45
CA VAL A 116 -14.00 -7.38 -6.35
C VAL A 116 -12.60 -7.71 -5.87
N LYS A 117 -11.78 -8.26 -6.75
CA LYS A 117 -10.39 -8.60 -6.43
C LYS A 117 -9.54 -7.34 -6.32
N ARG A 118 -8.71 -7.28 -5.28
CA ARG A 118 -7.80 -6.17 -5.05
C ARG A 118 -6.40 -6.67 -4.72
N SER A 119 -5.40 -5.93 -5.20
CA SER A 119 -4.00 -6.18 -4.84
C SER A 119 -3.72 -5.52 -3.49
N ASN A 120 -3.27 -6.32 -2.53
CA ASN A 120 -3.00 -5.85 -1.16
C ASN A 120 -1.52 -5.98 -0.85
N LEU A 121 -0.91 -4.89 -0.38
CA LEU A 121 0.41 -4.94 0.22
C LEU A 121 0.29 -5.52 1.62
N GLN A 122 1.04 -6.58 1.87
CA GLN A 122 1.10 -7.20 3.20
C GLN A 122 2.02 -6.36 4.08
N THR A 123 1.45 -5.48 4.92
CA THR A 123 2.21 -4.51 5.70
C THR A 123 3.20 -5.15 6.67
N MET A 124 2.93 -6.39 7.10
CA MET A 124 3.86 -7.14 7.95
C MET A 124 5.01 -7.80 7.18
N SER A 125 4.95 -7.81 5.84
CA SER A 125 5.97 -8.45 4.99
C SER A 125 7.10 -7.53 4.59
N VAL A 126 7.04 -6.25 4.97
CA VAL A 126 8.04 -5.27 4.53
C VAL A 126 9.44 -5.61 5.02
N LYS A 127 10.41 -5.37 4.14
CA LYS A 127 11.83 -5.62 4.37
C LYS A 127 12.63 -4.47 3.76
N PRO A 128 13.92 -4.32 4.11
CA PRO A 128 14.75 -3.33 3.44
C PRO A 128 14.74 -3.54 1.92
N ALA A 129 14.77 -2.46 1.17
CA ALA A 129 14.88 -2.53 -0.29
C ALA A 129 16.23 -3.13 -0.68
N GLN A 130 16.20 -3.96 -1.69
CA GLN A 130 17.41 -4.64 -2.18
C GLN A 130 17.84 -4.06 -3.51
#